data_ea8cf88fac020670608abade3a519ed8
#
_entry.id   ea8cf88fac020670608abade3a519ed8
#
_cell.length_a   1.000
_cell.length_b   1.000
_cell.length_c   1.000
_cell.angle_alpha   90.00
_cell.angle_beta   90.00
_cell.angle_gamma   90.00
#
_symmetry.space_group_name_H-M   'P 1'
#
loop_
_entity.id
_entity.type
_entity.pdbx_description
1 polymer ?
#
loop_
_entity_poly.entity_id
_entity_poly.type
_entity_poly.pdbx_seq_one_letter_code
_entity_poly.pdbx_strand_id
1 'polypeptide(L)'
;MRKPLEGLFVVEMTSYWSATTTARFLRDMGARVVRVETPPIGDFCRYYGRSLGMPITAEENPIHDIFNGGKECVALDLKDPKNLKLMQNMLAKADVFITSTRTAGLKKLGLDWETLHAKYPKLVMGQVTGYGINGPLVNRPGIDAIAYFGANGVILDTRTDPDSPPIYPPAGMGDTTTGITLLSGVLAALLAARETGVGDYVMTSLYGTGNFVTAGFATNCNYGYEWPREAHTMSPLGQGYKCRDGRYIYVFVNDYTSVWPKFAKALRLPEEVVTDPRFTTKESTTIIANRSALVDIIREYALQRDAQDILDELVAYDVPSCILNQYKDRFSGEWLEQSVSNGYLIEHTYPSGNKAYLAQMPIYFDSLGVQDLYAQHRALGADNEAIEKEFGDGE
;
A
#
# COMPACT_ATOMS: atom_id res chain seq x y z
N MET A 1 6.30 -19.36 -20.00
CA MET A 1 6.09 -20.20 -18.79
C MET A 1 4.71 -19.89 -18.20
N ARG A 2 4.09 -20.83 -17.52
CA ARG A 2 2.76 -20.66 -16.91
C ARG A 2 2.87 -19.73 -15.69
N LYS A 3 1.95 -18.75 -15.57
CA LYS A 3 1.90 -17.88 -14.40
C LYS A 3 1.39 -18.67 -13.16
N PRO A 4 1.78 -18.29 -11.93
CA PRO A 4 1.45 -19.06 -10.72
C PRO A 4 -0.04 -19.34 -10.50
N LEU A 5 -0.92 -18.40 -10.88
CA LEU A 5 -2.36 -18.48 -10.68
C LEU A 5 -3.14 -18.65 -11.99
N GLU A 6 -2.46 -19.03 -13.08
CA GLU A 6 -3.11 -19.29 -14.36
C GLU A 6 -4.14 -20.41 -14.25
N GLY A 7 -5.36 -20.13 -14.73
CA GLY A 7 -6.51 -21.00 -14.64
C GLY A 7 -7.40 -20.76 -13.42
N LEU A 8 -7.02 -19.88 -12.49
CA LEU A 8 -7.93 -19.44 -11.44
C LEU A 8 -8.91 -18.39 -11.97
N PHE A 9 -10.16 -18.49 -11.52
CA PHE A 9 -11.22 -17.53 -11.83
C PHE A 9 -11.64 -16.76 -10.57
N VAL A 10 -11.58 -15.43 -10.63
CA VAL A 10 -11.87 -14.49 -9.54
C VAL A 10 -13.05 -13.62 -9.95
N VAL A 11 -14.05 -13.52 -9.08
CA VAL A 11 -15.11 -12.51 -9.17
C VAL A 11 -14.79 -11.42 -8.16
N GLU A 12 -14.78 -10.16 -8.60
CA GLU A 12 -14.47 -9.00 -7.78
C GLU A 12 -15.68 -8.08 -7.70
N MET A 13 -16.11 -7.73 -6.47
CA MET A 13 -17.12 -6.70 -6.19
C MET A 13 -16.59 -5.76 -5.12
N THR A 14 -15.77 -4.80 -5.54
CA THR A 14 -15.03 -3.90 -4.64
C THR A 14 -15.25 -2.44 -5.01
N SER A 15 -14.92 -1.55 -4.07
CA SER A 15 -14.82 -0.12 -4.29
C SER A 15 -13.49 0.40 -3.78
N TYR A 16 -12.97 1.44 -4.43
CA TYR A 16 -11.66 2.06 -4.17
C TYR A 16 -10.51 1.06 -4.31
N TRP A 17 -9.49 1.11 -3.44
CA TRP A 17 -8.20 0.46 -3.69
C TRP A 17 -7.91 -0.74 -2.79
N SER A 18 -8.54 -0.86 -1.63
CA SER A 18 -8.14 -1.88 -0.65
C SER A 18 -8.29 -3.33 -1.18
N ALA A 19 -9.50 -3.85 -1.25
CA ALA A 19 -9.73 -5.18 -1.81
C ALA A 19 -9.44 -5.26 -3.32
N THR A 20 -9.52 -4.13 -4.03
CA THR A 20 -9.15 -3.99 -5.44
C THR A 20 -7.68 -4.33 -5.69
N THR A 21 -6.78 -3.96 -4.76
CA THR A 21 -5.36 -4.34 -4.79
C THR A 21 -5.18 -5.85 -4.72
N THR A 22 -5.95 -6.54 -3.88
CA THR A 22 -5.94 -8.01 -3.80
C THR A 22 -6.25 -8.63 -5.17
N ALA A 23 -7.36 -8.21 -5.77
CA ALA A 23 -7.80 -8.72 -7.07
C ALA A 23 -6.81 -8.35 -8.20
N ARG A 24 -6.17 -7.15 -8.12
CA ARG A 24 -5.12 -6.76 -9.06
C ARG A 24 -3.91 -7.70 -8.97
N PHE A 25 -3.43 -8.02 -7.79
CA PHE A 25 -2.29 -8.90 -7.61
C PHE A 25 -2.61 -10.34 -8.04
N LEU A 26 -3.83 -10.83 -7.78
CA LEU A 26 -4.27 -12.12 -8.29
C LEU A 26 -4.23 -12.15 -9.84
N ARG A 27 -4.70 -11.07 -10.50
CA ARG A 27 -4.64 -10.91 -11.96
C ARG A 27 -3.19 -10.89 -12.46
N ASP A 28 -2.31 -10.15 -11.84
CA ASP A 28 -0.91 -10.01 -12.25
C ASP A 28 -0.18 -11.36 -12.16
N MET A 29 -0.54 -12.18 -11.16
CA MET A 29 -0.08 -13.57 -11.01
C MET A 29 -0.75 -14.57 -11.96
N GLY A 30 -1.69 -14.12 -12.83
CA GLY A 30 -2.25 -14.92 -13.91
C GLY A 30 -3.70 -15.37 -13.73
N ALA A 31 -4.38 -15.00 -12.66
CA ALA A 31 -5.81 -15.29 -12.52
C ALA A 31 -6.64 -14.45 -13.51
N ARG A 32 -7.73 -15.04 -14.01
CA ARG A 32 -8.80 -14.30 -14.70
C ARG A 32 -9.63 -13.57 -13.65
N VAL A 33 -9.83 -12.26 -13.81
CA VAL A 33 -10.61 -11.44 -12.88
C VAL A 33 -11.75 -10.76 -13.61
N VAL A 34 -13.00 -11.05 -13.21
CA VAL A 34 -14.19 -10.31 -13.63
C VAL A 34 -14.61 -9.38 -12.51
N ARG A 35 -14.54 -8.07 -12.79
CA ARG A 35 -14.92 -7.01 -11.86
C ARG A 35 -16.37 -6.61 -12.12
N VAL A 36 -17.18 -6.63 -11.06
CA VAL A 36 -18.58 -6.21 -11.05
C VAL A 36 -18.71 -4.82 -10.47
N GLU A 37 -19.23 -3.89 -11.25
CA GLU A 37 -19.48 -2.49 -10.84
C GLU A 37 -20.96 -2.13 -10.99
N THR A 38 -21.45 -1.22 -10.15
CA THR A 38 -22.86 -0.79 -10.20
C THR A 38 -23.05 0.34 -11.22
N PRO A 39 -23.92 0.20 -12.22
CA PRO A 39 -24.24 1.29 -13.15
C PRO A 39 -25.06 2.40 -12.46
N PRO A 40 -25.14 3.63 -13.02
CA PRO A 40 -24.49 4.08 -14.26
C PRO A 40 -23.08 4.62 -14.04
N ILE A 41 -22.64 4.78 -12.80
CA ILE A 41 -21.41 5.50 -12.47
C ILE A 41 -20.20 4.56 -12.40
N GLY A 42 -20.39 3.33 -11.90
CA GLY A 42 -19.29 2.43 -11.58
C GLY A 42 -18.57 2.78 -10.28
N ASP A 43 -17.33 2.38 -10.15
CA ASP A 43 -16.49 2.70 -9.00
C ASP A 43 -16.02 4.16 -9.03
N PHE A 44 -16.05 4.83 -7.89
CA PHE A 44 -15.50 6.19 -7.72
C PHE A 44 -14.01 6.27 -8.10
N CYS A 45 -13.27 5.19 -8.00
CA CYS A 45 -11.88 5.10 -8.44
C CYS A 45 -11.68 5.49 -9.92
N ARG A 46 -12.71 5.32 -10.76
CA ARG A 46 -12.71 5.77 -12.16
C ARG A 46 -12.52 7.29 -12.31
N TYR A 47 -12.90 8.04 -11.29
CA TYR A 47 -12.91 9.52 -11.32
C TYR A 47 -11.89 10.16 -10.38
N TYR A 48 -11.20 9.36 -9.58
CA TYR A 48 -10.29 9.88 -8.54
C TYR A 48 -9.14 10.72 -9.10
N GLY A 49 -8.58 10.31 -10.23
CA GLY A 49 -7.50 11.03 -10.90
C GLY A 49 -7.82 12.50 -11.20
N ARG A 50 -9.11 12.84 -11.37
CA ARG A 50 -9.55 14.23 -11.63
C ARG A 50 -9.18 15.17 -10.46
N SER A 51 -9.28 14.70 -9.22
CA SER A 51 -8.89 15.48 -8.03
C SER A 51 -7.38 15.71 -7.93
N LEU A 52 -6.59 14.95 -8.68
CA LEU A 52 -5.14 15.03 -8.75
C LEU A 52 -4.64 15.67 -10.06
N GLY A 53 -5.54 16.23 -10.88
CA GLY A 53 -5.20 16.86 -12.14
C GLY A 53 -4.78 15.89 -13.25
N MET A 54 -5.12 14.60 -13.12
CA MET A 54 -4.80 13.58 -14.12
C MET A 54 -5.90 13.48 -15.19
N PRO A 55 -5.56 13.10 -16.43
CA PRO A 55 -6.54 12.78 -17.45
C PRO A 55 -7.48 11.65 -17.01
N ILE A 56 -8.76 11.76 -17.41
CA ILE A 56 -9.76 10.70 -17.26
C ILE A 56 -10.53 10.63 -18.56
N THR A 57 -10.11 9.74 -19.42
CA THR A 57 -10.78 9.41 -20.68
C THR A 57 -10.98 7.89 -20.76
N ALA A 58 -11.65 7.43 -21.80
CA ALA A 58 -11.77 5.99 -22.06
C ALA A 58 -10.40 5.34 -22.36
N GLU A 59 -9.44 6.11 -22.84
CA GLU A 59 -8.14 5.63 -23.30
C GLU A 59 -7.00 5.98 -22.37
N GLU A 60 -7.24 6.89 -21.39
CA GLU A 60 -6.21 7.35 -20.46
C GLU A 60 -6.81 7.61 -19.07
N ASN A 61 -6.49 6.76 -18.12
CA ASN A 61 -6.85 6.89 -16.71
C ASN A 61 -5.79 6.21 -15.84
N PRO A 62 -4.63 6.84 -15.62
CA PRO A 62 -3.47 6.19 -15.01
C PRO A 62 -3.76 5.53 -13.65
N ILE A 63 -4.52 6.19 -12.78
CA ILE A 63 -4.88 5.61 -11.48
C ILE A 63 -5.76 4.37 -11.65
N HIS A 64 -6.74 4.44 -12.54
CA HIS A 64 -7.64 3.30 -12.76
C HIS A 64 -6.89 2.14 -13.42
N ASP A 65 -5.95 2.40 -14.30
CA ASP A 65 -5.07 1.40 -14.91
C ASP A 65 -4.21 0.67 -13.88
N ILE A 66 -3.61 1.41 -12.92
CA ILE A 66 -2.78 0.81 -11.86
C ILE A 66 -3.57 -0.25 -11.07
N PHE A 67 -4.83 0.01 -10.73
CA PHE A 67 -5.61 -0.88 -9.86
C PHE A 67 -6.51 -1.85 -10.62
N ASN A 68 -6.91 -1.53 -11.87
CA ASN A 68 -7.92 -2.28 -12.60
C ASN A 68 -7.50 -2.71 -14.02
N GLY A 69 -6.29 -2.36 -14.45
CA GLY A 69 -5.80 -2.76 -15.75
C GLY A 69 -5.86 -4.27 -15.96
N GLY A 70 -6.40 -4.69 -17.13
CA GLY A 70 -6.50 -6.07 -17.55
C GLY A 70 -7.54 -6.94 -16.83
N LYS A 71 -8.38 -6.36 -15.98
CA LYS A 71 -9.57 -7.03 -15.46
C LYS A 71 -10.71 -6.90 -16.48
N GLU A 72 -11.54 -7.92 -16.65
CA GLU A 72 -12.83 -7.80 -17.33
C GLU A 72 -13.78 -6.97 -16.45
N CYS A 73 -14.67 -6.17 -17.07
CA CYS A 73 -15.54 -5.27 -16.33
C CYS A 73 -17.00 -5.41 -16.77
N VAL A 74 -17.87 -5.80 -15.85
CA VAL A 74 -19.31 -5.85 -16.05
C VAL A 74 -20.02 -4.81 -15.19
N ALA A 75 -21.08 -4.21 -15.77
CA ALA A 75 -21.97 -3.26 -15.09
C ALA A 75 -23.28 -3.98 -14.73
N LEU A 76 -23.44 -4.34 -13.44
CA LEU A 76 -24.60 -5.07 -12.95
C LEU A 76 -25.27 -4.30 -11.80
N ASP A 77 -26.55 -3.93 -11.98
CA ASP A 77 -27.40 -3.56 -10.84
C ASP A 77 -27.93 -4.83 -10.18
N LEU A 78 -27.32 -5.22 -9.07
CA LEU A 78 -27.67 -6.44 -8.36
C LEU A 78 -29.04 -6.38 -7.65
N LYS A 79 -29.77 -5.29 -7.74
CA LYS A 79 -31.19 -5.21 -7.36
C LYS A 79 -32.09 -5.82 -8.44
N ASP A 80 -31.61 -5.88 -9.66
CA ASP A 80 -32.27 -6.61 -10.75
C ASP A 80 -32.03 -8.13 -10.58
N PRO A 81 -33.10 -8.94 -10.48
CA PRO A 81 -32.97 -10.38 -10.33
C PRO A 81 -32.17 -11.07 -11.43
N LYS A 82 -32.24 -10.59 -12.68
CA LYS A 82 -31.45 -11.13 -13.80
C LYS A 82 -29.96 -10.93 -13.58
N ASN A 83 -29.57 -9.72 -13.19
CA ASN A 83 -28.18 -9.39 -12.91
C ASN A 83 -27.64 -10.13 -11.68
N LEU A 84 -28.46 -10.27 -10.63
CA LEU A 84 -28.10 -11.05 -9.45
C LEU A 84 -27.92 -12.54 -9.81
N LYS A 85 -28.76 -13.08 -10.68
CA LYS A 85 -28.63 -14.44 -11.16
C LYS A 85 -27.32 -14.63 -11.95
N LEU A 86 -26.99 -13.70 -12.84
CA LEU A 86 -25.70 -13.71 -13.57
C LEU A 86 -24.50 -13.68 -12.60
N MET A 87 -24.54 -12.82 -11.57
CA MET A 87 -23.54 -12.79 -10.49
C MET A 87 -23.42 -14.16 -9.81
N GLN A 88 -24.53 -14.80 -9.45
CA GLN A 88 -24.54 -16.12 -8.81
C GLN A 88 -23.98 -17.22 -9.75
N ASN A 89 -24.25 -17.13 -11.04
CA ASN A 89 -23.73 -18.09 -12.03
C ASN A 89 -22.20 -17.94 -12.18
N MET A 90 -21.66 -16.71 -12.17
CA MET A 90 -20.21 -16.48 -12.11
C MET A 90 -19.61 -17.07 -10.83
N LEU A 91 -20.22 -16.81 -9.67
CA LEU A 91 -19.73 -17.32 -8.38
C LEU A 91 -19.76 -18.85 -8.30
N ALA A 92 -20.70 -19.51 -8.96
CA ALA A 92 -20.75 -20.98 -9.05
C ALA A 92 -19.53 -21.60 -9.77
N LYS A 93 -18.80 -20.81 -10.55
CA LYS A 93 -17.60 -21.22 -11.30
C LYS A 93 -16.31 -20.61 -10.74
N ALA A 94 -16.43 -19.61 -9.84
CA ALA A 94 -15.30 -18.91 -9.30
C ALA A 94 -14.54 -19.74 -8.26
N ASP A 95 -13.22 -19.59 -8.26
CA ASP A 95 -12.34 -20.09 -7.19
C ASP A 95 -12.31 -19.09 -6.03
N VAL A 96 -12.41 -17.77 -6.34
CA VAL A 96 -12.29 -16.69 -5.36
C VAL A 96 -13.36 -15.63 -5.60
N PHE A 97 -13.98 -15.18 -4.52
CA PHE A 97 -14.80 -13.96 -4.48
C PHE A 97 -14.11 -12.90 -3.62
N ILE A 98 -13.78 -11.74 -4.21
CA ILE A 98 -13.17 -10.61 -3.48
C ILE A 98 -14.18 -9.48 -3.36
N THR A 99 -14.40 -8.98 -2.14
CA THR A 99 -15.36 -7.90 -1.91
C THR A 99 -14.92 -6.90 -0.82
N SER A 100 -15.37 -5.65 -0.96
CA SER A 100 -15.32 -4.62 0.09
C SER A 100 -16.73 -4.20 0.54
N THR A 101 -17.76 -4.88 0.06
CA THR A 101 -19.14 -4.61 0.45
C THR A 101 -19.38 -5.04 1.90
N ARG A 102 -20.06 -4.18 2.67
CA ARG A 102 -20.38 -4.50 4.07
C ARG A 102 -21.25 -5.76 4.17
N THR A 103 -21.02 -6.57 5.19
CA THR A 103 -21.72 -7.83 5.42
C THR A 103 -23.25 -7.69 5.40
N ALA A 104 -23.78 -6.60 5.95
CA ALA A 104 -25.23 -6.34 5.89
C ALA A 104 -25.76 -6.12 4.45
N GLY A 105 -24.94 -5.55 3.56
CA GLY A 105 -25.25 -5.42 2.14
C GLY A 105 -25.21 -6.76 1.42
N LEU A 106 -24.18 -7.56 1.70
CA LEU A 106 -24.05 -8.91 1.15
C LEU A 106 -25.21 -9.82 1.55
N LYS A 107 -25.63 -9.79 2.82
CA LYS A 107 -26.81 -10.55 3.30
C LYS A 107 -28.09 -10.22 2.56
N LYS A 108 -28.32 -8.94 2.25
CA LYS A 108 -29.50 -8.53 1.46
C LYS A 108 -29.52 -9.11 0.03
N LEU A 109 -28.34 -9.40 -0.52
CA LEU A 109 -28.17 -9.96 -1.86
C LEU A 109 -28.02 -11.48 -1.85
N GLY A 110 -27.94 -12.13 -0.68
CA GLY A 110 -27.61 -13.54 -0.55
C GLY A 110 -26.20 -13.87 -1.05
N LEU A 111 -25.25 -12.90 -0.89
CA LEU A 111 -23.85 -13.01 -1.27
C LEU A 111 -22.93 -12.98 -0.04
N ASP A 112 -23.48 -13.16 1.16
CA ASP A 112 -22.70 -13.34 2.38
C ASP A 112 -22.07 -14.73 2.45
N TRP A 113 -21.04 -14.85 3.31
CA TRP A 113 -20.25 -16.07 3.44
C TRP A 113 -21.11 -17.30 3.73
N GLU A 114 -22.00 -17.24 4.70
CA GLU A 114 -22.82 -18.39 5.12
C GLU A 114 -23.68 -18.90 3.96
N THR A 115 -24.27 -17.97 3.20
CA THR A 115 -25.10 -18.30 2.04
C THR A 115 -24.26 -18.88 0.90
N LEU A 116 -23.11 -18.25 0.60
CA LEU A 116 -22.25 -18.69 -0.50
C LEU A 116 -21.56 -20.02 -0.21
N HIS A 117 -21.04 -20.21 1.00
CA HIS A 117 -20.36 -21.44 1.39
C HIS A 117 -21.28 -22.65 1.37
N ALA A 118 -22.55 -22.48 1.77
CA ALA A 118 -23.55 -23.55 1.66
C ALA A 118 -23.82 -23.99 0.20
N LYS A 119 -23.73 -23.07 -0.75
CA LYS A 119 -23.96 -23.33 -2.19
C LYS A 119 -22.69 -23.76 -2.93
N TYR A 120 -21.58 -23.15 -2.59
CA TYR A 120 -20.28 -23.26 -3.28
C TYR A 120 -19.16 -23.55 -2.26
N PRO A 121 -19.12 -24.76 -1.70
CA PRO A 121 -18.24 -25.08 -0.57
C PRO A 121 -16.74 -24.96 -0.86
N LYS A 122 -16.33 -24.92 -2.13
CA LYS A 122 -14.92 -24.73 -2.52
C LYS A 122 -14.52 -23.27 -2.69
N LEU A 123 -15.49 -22.35 -2.76
CA LEU A 123 -15.23 -20.94 -2.97
C LEU A 123 -14.44 -20.34 -1.81
N VAL A 124 -13.35 -19.65 -2.10
CA VAL A 124 -12.65 -18.80 -1.13
C VAL A 124 -13.24 -17.40 -1.22
N MET A 125 -13.69 -16.87 -0.09
CA MET A 125 -14.19 -15.50 -0.03
C MET A 125 -13.23 -14.59 0.72
N GLY A 126 -12.73 -13.54 0.04
CA GLY A 126 -11.90 -12.49 0.63
C GLY A 126 -12.68 -11.19 0.83
N GLN A 127 -12.72 -10.66 2.06
CA GLN A 127 -13.42 -9.40 2.36
C GLN A 127 -12.53 -8.40 3.08
N VAL A 128 -12.57 -7.13 2.63
CA VAL A 128 -12.05 -5.99 3.40
C VAL A 128 -13.22 -5.26 4.05
N THR A 129 -13.06 -4.92 5.33
CA THR A 129 -13.99 -4.09 6.09
C THR A 129 -13.30 -2.87 6.67
N GLY A 130 -14.05 -1.88 7.20
CA GLY A 130 -13.44 -0.75 7.91
C GLY A 130 -12.86 -1.16 9.26
N TYR A 131 -13.64 -1.89 10.08
CA TYR A 131 -13.32 -2.14 11.50
C TYR A 131 -13.45 -3.60 11.94
N GLY A 132 -13.58 -4.54 11.01
CA GLY A 132 -13.80 -5.95 11.31
C GLY A 132 -15.27 -6.36 11.27
N ILE A 133 -15.54 -7.61 11.66
CA ILE A 133 -16.88 -8.23 11.63
C ILE A 133 -17.52 -8.33 13.01
N ASN A 134 -16.79 -8.04 14.07
CA ASN A 134 -17.23 -8.09 15.44
C ASN A 134 -16.96 -6.77 16.17
N GLY A 135 -17.61 -6.57 17.31
CA GLY A 135 -17.38 -5.43 18.19
C GLY A 135 -18.26 -4.21 17.88
N PRO A 136 -18.12 -3.13 18.70
CA PRO A 136 -19.03 -1.99 18.65
C PRO A 136 -18.93 -1.14 17.38
N LEU A 137 -17.83 -1.25 16.62
CA LEU A 137 -17.55 -0.42 15.44
C LEU A 137 -17.89 -1.11 14.12
N VAL A 138 -18.42 -2.33 14.13
CA VAL A 138 -18.67 -3.17 12.94
C VAL A 138 -19.48 -2.46 11.83
N ASN A 139 -20.42 -1.60 12.20
CA ASN A 139 -21.27 -0.88 11.27
C ASN A 139 -20.77 0.56 10.97
N ARG A 140 -19.67 0.98 11.59
CA ARG A 140 -19.12 2.32 11.40
C ARG A 140 -18.54 2.47 10.00
N PRO A 141 -18.81 3.59 9.29
CA PRO A 141 -18.14 3.89 8.03
C PRO A 141 -16.63 3.98 8.24
N GLY A 142 -15.86 3.23 7.44
CA GLY A 142 -14.40 3.23 7.49
C GLY A 142 -13.83 3.33 6.10
N ILE A 143 -12.92 4.28 5.92
CA ILE A 143 -12.06 4.45 4.73
C ILE A 143 -10.63 4.64 5.22
N ASP A 144 -9.67 4.63 4.29
CA ASP A 144 -8.24 4.74 4.55
C ASP A 144 -7.87 5.81 5.60
N ALA A 145 -8.21 7.07 5.33
CA ALA A 145 -7.89 8.19 6.22
C ALA A 145 -8.44 8.03 7.65
N ILE A 146 -9.61 7.40 7.79
CA ILE A 146 -10.34 7.35 9.06
C ILE A 146 -10.00 6.06 9.82
N ALA A 147 -10.17 4.89 9.17
CA ALA A 147 -10.05 3.61 9.85
C ALA A 147 -8.61 3.14 9.96
N TYR A 148 -7.78 3.35 8.93
CA TYR A 148 -6.39 2.93 8.96
C TYR A 148 -5.50 3.95 9.67
N PHE A 149 -5.52 5.20 9.26
CA PHE A 149 -4.62 6.23 9.81
C PHE A 149 -5.15 6.90 11.07
N GLY A 150 -6.35 7.48 11.00
CA GLY A 150 -6.91 8.29 12.09
C GLY A 150 -7.17 7.49 13.36
N ALA A 151 -7.81 6.32 13.22
CA ALA A 151 -8.16 5.48 14.36
C ALA A 151 -6.95 4.78 15.01
N ASN A 152 -5.83 4.67 14.31
CA ASN A 152 -4.60 4.04 14.81
C ASN A 152 -3.54 5.05 15.27
N GLY A 153 -3.90 6.34 15.44
CA GLY A 153 -3.01 7.35 16.00
C GLY A 153 -1.98 7.92 15.03
N VAL A 154 -1.79 7.34 13.83
CA VAL A 154 -0.71 7.72 12.91
C VAL A 154 -0.71 9.21 12.61
N ILE A 155 -1.88 9.80 12.33
CA ILE A 155 -1.97 11.22 11.95
C ILE A 155 -1.55 12.16 13.10
N LEU A 156 -1.89 11.82 14.34
CA LEU A 156 -1.57 12.64 15.49
C LEU A 156 -0.15 12.41 15.98
N ASP A 157 0.31 11.17 16.01
CA ASP A 157 1.58 10.80 16.61
C ASP A 157 2.79 11.02 15.71
N THR A 158 2.58 11.23 14.40
CA THR A 158 3.66 11.61 13.47
C THR A 158 3.82 13.12 13.29
N ARG A 159 3.06 13.97 13.99
CA ARG A 159 3.28 15.43 13.97
C ARG A 159 4.64 15.80 14.55
N THR A 160 5.21 16.89 14.06
CA THR A 160 6.52 17.39 14.52
C THR A 160 6.45 18.12 15.85
N ASP A 161 5.27 18.65 16.19
CA ASP A 161 4.95 19.28 17.46
C ASP A 161 3.43 19.19 17.75
N PRO A 162 3.01 19.35 19.03
CA PRO A 162 1.60 19.23 19.42
C PRO A 162 0.64 20.23 18.75
N ASP A 163 1.15 21.40 18.36
CA ASP A 163 0.35 22.50 17.79
C ASP A 163 0.28 22.43 16.26
N SER A 164 1.12 21.62 15.63
CA SER A 164 1.04 21.39 14.18
C SER A 164 -0.29 20.76 13.78
N PRO A 165 -0.93 21.25 12.69
CA PRO A 165 -2.15 20.62 12.18
C PRO A 165 -1.88 19.16 11.77
N PRO A 166 -2.84 18.26 11.97
CA PRO A 166 -2.70 16.88 11.50
C PRO A 166 -2.61 16.85 9.97
N ILE A 167 -1.67 16.10 9.43
CA ILE A 167 -1.49 15.90 7.99
C ILE A 167 -1.85 14.46 7.65
N TYR A 168 -2.81 14.31 6.74
CA TYR A 168 -3.16 13.00 6.20
C TYR A 168 -2.07 12.53 5.23
N PRO A 169 -1.53 11.31 5.42
CA PRO A 169 -0.61 10.71 4.45
C PRO A 169 -1.26 10.51 3.08
N PRO A 170 -0.49 10.26 2.02
CA PRO A 170 -1.06 10.07 0.68
C PRO A 170 -2.13 8.99 0.67
N ALA A 171 -3.26 9.30 0.03
CA ALA A 171 -4.40 8.40 -0.07
C ALA A 171 -4.00 7.04 -0.66
N GLY A 172 -4.55 5.98 -0.11
CA GLY A 172 -4.36 4.62 -0.61
C GLY A 172 -3.20 3.84 0.01
N MET A 173 -2.34 4.44 0.85
CA MET A 173 -1.28 3.68 1.53
C MET A 173 -1.85 2.58 2.43
N GLY A 174 -2.83 2.91 3.25
CA GLY A 174 -3.50 1.94 4.12
C GLY A 174 -4.38 0.97 3.32
N ASP A 175 -5.06 1.46 2.29
CA ASP A 175 -5.84 0.63 1.38
C ASP A 175 -4.96 -0.45 0.72
N THR A 176 -3.85 -0.08 0.10
CA THR A 176 -2.96 -1.03 -0.59
C THR A 176 -2.32 -2.00 0.39
N THR A 177 -1.87 -1.54 1.57
CA THR A 177 -1.33 -2.40 2.63
C THR A 177 -2.38 -3.42 3.10
N THR A 178 -3.63 -2.99 3.29
CA THR A 178 -4.74 -3.86 3.66
C THR A 178 -5.06 -4.88 2.55
N GLY A 179 -5.02 -4.45 1.29
CA GLY A 179 -5.21 -5.34 0.14
C GLY A 179 -4.13 -6.42 0.03
N ILE A 180 -2.86 -6.07 0.27
CA ILE A 180 -1.75 -7.03 0.30
C ILE A 180 -1.90 -7.98 1.49
N THR A 181 -2.35 -7.50 2.64
CA THR A 181 -2.65 -8.35 3.81
C THR A 181 -3.77 -9.35 3.49
N LEU A 182 -4.86 -8.91 2.84
CA LEU A 182 -5.93 -9.81 2.41
C LEU A 182 -5.41 -10.87 1.42
N LEU A 183 -4.56 -10.46 0.47
CA LEU A 183 -3.97 -11.38 -0.52
C LEU A 183 -3.26 -12.55 0.16
N SER A 184 -2.47 -12.32 1.20
CA SER A 184 -1.74 -13.38 1.91
C SER A 184 -2.69 -14.43 2.49
N GLY A 185 -3.77 -13.99 3.11
CA GLY A 185 -4.81 -14.88 3.62
C GLY A 185 -5.57 -15.64 2.52
N VAL A 186 -5.92 -14.96 1.43
CA VAL A 186 -6.59 -15.58 0.28
C VAL A 186 -5.71 -16.67 -0.36
N LEU A 187 -4.42 -16.41 -0.52
CA LEU A 187 -3.49 -17.41 -1.06
C LEU A 187 -3.35 -18.63 -0.13
N ALA A 188 -3.29 -18.41 1.18
CA ALA A 188 -3.27 -19.49 2.17
C ALA A 188 -4.58 -20.33 2.12
N ALA A 189 -5.74 -19.67 2.04
CA ALA A 189 -7.03 -20.35 1.92
C ALA A 189 -7.16 -21.13 0.60
N LEU A 190 -6.66 -20.59 -0.52
CA LEU A 190 -6.61 -21.30 -1.80
C LEU A 190 -5.73 -22.55 -1.74
N LEU A 191 -4.59 -22.47 -1.06
CA LEU A 191 -3.71 -23.62 -0.88
C LEU A 191 -4.44 -24.72 -0.09
N ALA A 192 -5.06 -24.37 1.03
CA ALA A 192 -5.85 -25.30 1.83
C ALA A 192 -7.07 -25.88 1.07
N ALA A 193 -7.77 -25.04 0.29
CA ALA A 193 -8.91 -25.46 -0.50
C ALA A 193 -8.54 -26.46 -1.62
N ARG A 194 -7.34 -26.38 -2.19
CA ARG A 194 -6.83 -27.36 -3.17
C ARG A 194 -6.64 -28.75 -2.53
N GLU A 195 -6.23 -28.81 -1.27
CA GLU A 195 -6.00 -30.06 -0.56
C GLU A 195 -7.30 -30.66 0.02
N THR A 196 -8.13 -29.80 0.61
CA THR A 196 -9.32 -30.24 1.34
C THR A 196 -10.59 -30.30 0.51
N GLY A 197 -10.62 -29.57 -0.60
CA GLY A 197 -11.84 -29.35 -1.39
C GLY A 197 -12.82 -28.37 -0.74
N VAL A 198 -12.44 -27.69 0.35
CA VAL A 198 -13.28 -26.76 1.10
C VAL A 198 -12.62 -25.39 1.14
N GLY A 199 -13.34 -24.37 0.68
CA GLY A 199 -12.93 -22.96 0.74
C GLY A 199 -13.09 -22.36 2.13
N ASP A 200 -12.61 -21.13 2.29
CA ASP A 200 -12.63 -20.44 3.58
C ASP A 200 -13.02 -18.97 3.41
N TYR A 201 -13.43 -18.36 4.50
CA TYR A 201 -13.70 -16.93 4.60
C TYR A 201 -12.50 -16.20 5.20
N VAL A 202 -11.87 -15.39 4.39
CA VAL A 202 -10.71 -14.57 4.77
C VAL A 202 -11.15 -13.11 4.89
N MET A 203 -10.99 -12.54 6.08
CA MET A 203 -11.35 -11.14 6.32
C MET A 203 -10.17 -10.39 6.92
N THR A 204 -9.96 -9.18 6.43
CA THR A 204 -9.12 -8.16 7.09
C THR A 204 -9.88 -6.84 7.19
N SER A 205 -9.34 -5.92 7.98
CA SER A 205 -9.92 -4.58 8.08
C SER A 205 -8.85 -3.51 8.02
N LEU A 206 -9.22 -2.33 7.54
CA LEU A 206 -8.34 -1.16 7.54
C LEU A 206 -7.82 -0.87 8.95
N TYR A 207 -8.71 -0.88 9.95
CA TYR A 207 -8.34 -0.69 11.35
C TYR A 207 -7.40 -1.79 11.88
N GLY A 208 -7.72 -3.05 11.62
CA GLY A 208 -6.90 -4.19 12.09
C GLY A 208 -5.51 -4.22 11.45
N THR A 209 -5.43 -3.91 10.15
CA THR A 209 -4.13 -3.81 9.46
C THR A 209 -3.31 -2.64 10.01
N GLY A 210 -3.94 -1.46 10.22
CA GLY A 210 -3.28 -0.32 10.84
C GLY A 210 -2.77 -0.62 12.26
N ASN A 211 -3.55 -1.33 13.07
CA ASN A 211 -3.14 -1.80 14.39
C ASN A 211 -1.86 -2.66 14.32
N PHE A 212 -1.82 -3.60 13.38
CA PHE A 212 -0.67 -4.49 13.25
C PHE A 212 0.58 -3.75 12.77
N VAL A 213 0.43 -2.87 11.78
CA VAL A 213 1.55 -2.11 11.20
C VAL A 213 2.17 -1.13 12.22
N THR A 214 1.36 -0.58 13.13
CA THR A 214 1.82 0.35 14.17
C THR A 214 2.14 -0.34 15.50
N ALA A 215 1.96 -1.66 15.62
CA ALA A 215 2.01 -2.40 16.88
C ALA A 215 3.30 -2.17 17.68
N GLY A 216 4.45 -2.11 17.02
CA GLY A 216 5.74 -1.91 17.68
C GLY A 216 5.80 -0.61 18.50
N PHE A 217 5.17 0.45 18.02
CA PHE A 217 5.12 1.75 18.70
C PHE A 217 3.90 1.87 19.63
N ALA A 218 2.73 1.46 19.15
CA ALA A 218 1.51 1.53 19.94
C ALA A 218 1.59 0.70 21.23
N THR A 219 2.26 -0.45 21.20
CA THR A 219 2.46 -1.29 22.38
C THR A 219 3.26 -0.59 23.48
N ASN A 220 4.22 0.27 23.14
CA ASN A 220 5.00 1.02 24.13
C ASN A 220 4.14 1.95 24.99
N CYS A 221 3.01 2.44 24.46
CA CYS A 221 2.09 3.29 25.21
C CYS A 221 1.52 2.55 26.43
N ASN A 222 1.42 1.22 26.41
CA ASN A 222 1.00 0.44 27.57
C ASN A 222 2.00 0.46 28.74
N TYR A 223 3.23 0.89 28.45
CA TYR A 223 4.31 1.04 29.43
C TYR A 223 4.59 2.50 29.79
N GLY A 224 3.64 3.40 29.46
CA GLY A 224 3.74 4.82 29.77
C GLY A 224 4.66 5.61 28.82
N TYR A 225 5.02 5.04 27.67
CA TYR A 225 5.78 5.76 26.67
C TYR A 225 4.86 6.71 25.88
N GLU A 226 5.25 7.98 25.84
CA GLU A 226 4.65 8.97 24.96
C GLU A 226 5.52 9.17 23.74
N TRP A 227 4.91 9.20 22.57
CA TRP A 227 5.64 9.30 21.32
C TRP A 227 6.34 10.66 21.24
N PRO A 228 7.67 10.72 21.02
CA PRO A 228 8.38 11.98 20.91
C PRO A 228 7.98 12.71 19.63
N ARG A 229 7.54 13.94 19.77
CA ARG A 229 7.07 14.78 18.66
C ARG A 229 8.06 15.83 18.22
N GLU A 230 9.04 16.13 19.08
CA GLU A 230 10.06 17.11 18.80
C GLU A 230 11.33 16.45 18.25
N ALA A 231 11.95 17.08 17.25
CA ALA A 231 13.19 16.58 16.65
C ALA A 231 14.32 16.37 17.67
N HIS A 232 14.37 17.21 18.73
CA HIS A 232 15.36 17.11 19.82
C HIS A 232 15.18 15.85 20.69
N THR A 233 14.04 15.19 20.63
CA THR A 233 13.79 13.97 21.39
C THR A 233 14.15 12.70 20.61
N MET A 234 14.47 12.82 19.34
CA MET A 234 14.89 11.71 18.50
C MET A 234 16.40 11.44 18.59
N SER A 235 16.82 10.22 18.32
CA SER A 235 18.25 9.89 18.24
C SER A 235 18.98 10.80 17.24
N PRO A 236 20.18 11.30 17.55
CA PRO A 236 20.98 12.06 16.59
C PRO A 236 21.28 11.26 15.29
N LEU A 237 21.37 9.94 15.38
CA LEU A 237 21.50 9.04 14.23
C LEU A 237 20.16 8.34 13.89
N GLY A 238 19.04 9.05 14.02
CA GLY A 238 17.70 8.58 13.71
C GLY A 238 16.79 9.70 13.20
N GLN A 239 17.33 10.67 12.45
CA GLN A 239 16.59 11.82 11.96
C GLN A 239 17.21 12.42 10.68
N GLY A 240 16.52 13.42 10.12
CA GLY A 240 16.95 14.15 8.93
C GLY A 240 17.65 15.47 9.27
N TYR A 241 18.70 15.78 8.52
CA TYR A 241 19.46 17.03 8.62
C TYR A 241 19.43 17.80 7.30
N LYS A 242 19.05 19.08 7.37
CA LYS A 242 19.02 19.95 6.20
C LYS A 242 20.45 20.30 5.77
N CYS A 243 20.70 20.17 4.47
CA CYS A 243 21.99 20.49 3.86
C CYS A 243 21.98 21.85 3.17
N ARG A 244 23.16 22.32 2.73
CA ARG A 244 23.37 23.61 2.08
C ARG A 244 22.48 23.81 0.84
N ASP A 245 22.27 22.76 0.06
CA ASP A 245 21.44 22.75 -1.15
C ASP A 245 19.93 22.67 -0.88
N GLY A 246 19.52 22.71 0.40
CA GLY A 246 18.14 22.68 0.83
C GLY A 246 17.52 21.29 0.93
N ARG A 247 18.20 20.24 0.43
CA ARG A 247 17.79 18.83 0.61
C ARG A 247 18.10 18.36 2.02
N TYR A 248 17.53 17.20 2.38
CA TYR A 248 17.76 16.56 3.68
C TYR A 248 18.49 15.25 3.50
N ILE A 249 19.60 15.07 4.25
CA ILE A 249 20.18 13.76 4.50
C ILE A 249 19.48 13.11 5.69
N TYR A 250 19.04 11.87 5.54
CA TYR A 250 18.42 11.10 6.62
C TYR A 250 19.32 9.92 6.97
N VAL A 251 19.57 9.74 8.26
CA VAL A 251 20.36 8.64 8.80
C VAL A 251 19.52 7.88 9.81
N PHE A 252 19.58 6.56 9.76
CA PHE A 252 18.92 5.72 10.76
C PHE A 252 19.80 4.53 11.10
N VAL A 253 20.20 4.41 12.38
CA VAL A 253 21.06 3.33 12.83
C VAL A 253 20.54 2.74 14.14
N ASN A 254 20.68 1.42 14.28
CA ASN A 254 20.33 0.72 15.52
C ASN A 254 21.52 0.66 16.49
N ASP A 255 22.73 0.51 15.98
CA ASP A 255 23.97 0.48 16.75
C ASP A 255 24.68 1.85 16.70
N TYR A 256 24.26 2.73 17.61
CA TYR A 256 24.80 4.08 17.71
C TYR A 256 26.30 4.07 17.93
N THR A 257 26.76 3.29 18.88
CA THR A 257 28.17 3.36 19.38
C THR A 257 29.18 2.95 18.31
N SER A 258 28.89 1.93 17.52
CA SER A 258 29.79 1.50 16.44
C SER A 258 29.73 2.42 15.22
N VAL A 259 28.59 3.07 14.98
CA VAL A 259 28.39 3.92 13.79
C VAL A 259 28.78 5.37 14.03
N TRP A 260 28.71 5.88 15.28
CA TRP A 260 29.02 7.27 15.61
C TRP A 260 30.37 7.75 15.03
N PRO A 261 31.50 7.04 15.21
CA PRO A 261 32.79 7.51 14.68
C PRO A 261 32.81 7.62 13.14
N LYS A 262 32.13 6.69 12.47
CA LYS A 262 32.01 6.66 10.99
C LYS A 262 31.15 7.84 10.49
N PHE A 263 30.01 8.06 11.13
CA PHE A 263 29.12 9.17 10.83
C PHE A 263 29.79 10.53 11.07
N ALA A 264 30.44 10.69 12.21
CA ALA A 264 31.15 11.91 12.57
C ALA A 264 32.27 12.22 11.56
N LYS A 265 33.00 11.22 11.11
CA LYS A 265 34.03 11.34 10.09
C LYS A 265 33.43 11.71 8.73
N ALA A 266 32.32 11.11 8.31
CA ALA A 266 31.64 11.43 7.07
C ALA A 266 31.13 12.89 7.06
N LEU A 267 30.67 13.40 8.20
CA LEU A 267 30.29 14.79 8.36
C LEU A 267 31.49 15.74 8.55
N ARG A 268 32.70 15.21 8.73
CA ARG A 268 33.94 15.97 9.02
C ARG A 268 33.83 16.77 10.31
N LEU A 269 33.22 16.18 11.35
CA LEU A 269 33.13 16.80 12.67
C LEU A 269 34.53 16.90 13.30
N PRO A 270 34.79 17.94 14.13
CA PRO A 270 36.05 18.10 14.84
C PRO A 270 36.30 16.95 15.82
N GLU A 271 37.57 16.61 16.03
CA GLU A 271 37.97 15.51 16.92
C GLU A 271 37.45 15.66 18.35
N GLU A 272 37.40 16.89 18.84
CA GLU A 272 36.83 17.22 20.16
C GLU A 272 35.32 16.89 20.27
N VAL A 273 34.59 16.91 19.17
CA VAL A 273 33.16 16.46 19.13
C VAL A 273 33.09 14.94 19.03
N VAL A 274 33.95 14.35 18.21
CA VAL A 274 33.98 12.88 17.98
C VAL A 274 34.29 12.14 19.28
N THR A 275 35.18 12.66 20.09
CA THR A 275 35.69 12.04 21.33
C THR A 275 34.99 12.53 22.61
N ASP A 276 34.06 13.46 22.51
CA ASP A 276 33.32 13.99 23.66
C ASP A 276 32.50 12.86 24.31
N PRO A 277 32.74 12.56 25.62
CA PRO A 277 32.02 11.52 26.35
C PRO A 277 30.50 11.68 26.35
N ARG A 278 30.01 12.90 26.15
CA ARG A 278 28.55 13.20 26.04
C ARG A 278 27.92 12.60 24.80
N PHE A 279 28.72 12.25 23.76
CA PHE A 279 28.24 11.89 22.43
C PHE A 279 28.66 10.49 21.97
N THR A 280 29.61 9.84 22.68
CA THR A 280 30.25 8.59 22.20
C THR A 280 29.41 7.35 22.38
N THR A 281 28.39 7.35 23.24
CA THR A 281 27.55 6.17 23.49
C THR A 281 26.07 6.45 23.35
N LYS A 282 25.28 5.40 23.10
CA LYS A 282 23.82 5.52 23.07
C LYS A 282 23.27 6.04 24.40
N GLU A 283 23.80 5.53 25.51
CA GLU A 283 23.41 5.89 26.88
C GLU A 283 23.63 7.37 27.13
N SER A 284 24.79 7.91 26.76
CA SER A 284 25.10 9.33 26.94
C SER A 284 24.15 10.25 26.16
N THR A 285 23.70 9.81 24.98
CA THR A 285 22.72 10.54 24.14
C THR A 285 21.26 10.34 24.56
N THR A 286 20.96 9.51 25.56
CA THR A 286 19.62 9.49 26.19
C THR A 286 19.38 10.75 27.06
N ILE A 287 20.45 11.39 27.52
CA ILE A 287 20.37 12.67 28.24
C ILE A 287 19.97 13.76 27.26
N ILE A 288 18.80 14.36 27.44
CA ILE A 288 18.22 15.35 26.53
C ILE A 288 19.20 16.50 26.21
N ALA A 289 19.86 17.05 27.20
CA ALA A 289 20.81 18.14 27.01
C ALA A 289 21.98 17.75 26.08
N ASN A 290 22.54 16.56 26.26
CA ASN A 290 23.61 16.04 25.40
C ASN A 290 23.12 15.84 23.97
N ARG A 291 21.95 15.23 23.82
CA ARG A 291 21.31 14.97 22.53
C ARG A 291 21.03 16.25 21.77
N SER A 292 20.42 17.24 22.42
CA SER A 292 20.12 18.53 21.80
C SER A 292 21.39 19.24 21.34
N ALA A 293 22.42 19.27 22.18
CA ALA A 293 23.71 19.89 21.84
C ALA A 293 24.33 19.21 20.61
N LEU A 294 24.30 17.88 20.56
CA LEU A 294 24.84 17.12 19.40
C LEU A 294 24.02 17.36 18.14
N VAL A 295 22.70 17.36 18.25
CA VAL A 295 21.81 17.62 17.09
C VAL A 295 22.08 19.00 16.50
N ASP A 296 22.30 20.01 17.33
CA ASP A 296 22.61 21.37 16.87
C ASP A 296 23.99 21.43 16.16
N ILE A 297 24.99 20.76 16.70
CA ILE A 297 26.29 20.63 16.04
C ILE A 297 26.15 19.95 14.68
N ILE A 298 25.46 18.82 14.60
CA ILE A 298 25.26 18.10 13.33
C ILE A 298 24.53 18.97 12.32
N ARG A 299 23.51 19.71 12.72
CA ARG A 299 22.78 20.65 11.86
C ARG A 299 23.70 21.71 11.27
N GLU A 300 24.56 22.30 12.09
CA GLU A 300 25.51 23.33 11.66
C GLU A 300 26.45 22.77 10.58
N TYR A 301 27.02 21.58 10.79
CA TYR A 301 27.94 20.98 9.82
C TYR A 301 27.23 20.48 8.56
N ALA A 302 26.03 19.96 8.66
CA ALA A 302 25.23 19.54 7.50
C ALA A 302 24.89 20.73 6.60
N LEU A 303 24.58 21.89 7.17
CA LEU A 303 24.29 23.12 6.41
C LEU A 303 25.48 23.68 5.62
N GLN A 304 26.70 23.23 5.88
CA GLN A 304 27.90 23.68 5.18
C GLN A 304 28.17 22.89 3.90
N ARG A 305 27.49 21.76 3.67
CA ARG A 305 27.75 20.85 2.54
C ARG A 305 26.46 20.48 1.80
N ASP A 306 26.61 20.10 0.54
CA ASP A 306 25.51 19.59 -0.26
C ASP A 306 25.17 18.15 0.16
N ALA A 307 23.88 17.79 0.05
CA ALA A 307 23.40 16.48 0.51
C ALA A 307 24.12 15.31 -0.19
N GLN A 308 24.43 15.45 -1.48
CA GLN A 308 25.15 14.40 -2.22
C GLN A 308 26.55 14.17 -1.70
N ASP A 309 27.30 15.25 -1.43
CA ASP A 309 28.67 15.14 -0.88
C ASP A 309 28.71 14.44 0.46
N ILE A 310 27.67 14.64 1.29
CA ILE A 310 27.54 13.96 2.58
C ILE A 310 27.15 12.50 2.37
N LEU A 311 26.18 12.23 1.48
CA LEU A 311 25.73 10.86 1.19
C LEU A 311 26.88 9.99 0.68
N ASP A 312 27.67 10.49 -0.26
CA ASP A 312 28.79 9.75 -0.85
C ASP A 312 29.79 9.30 0.22
N GLU A 313 30.08 10.16 1.19
CA GLU A 313 30.96 9.81 2.31
C GLU A 313 30.28 8.84 3.29
N LEU A 314 29.00 9.04 3.61
CA LEU A 314 28.26 8.11 4.48
C LEU A 314 28.21 6.69 3.87
N VAL A 315 27.95 6.59 2.58
CA VAL A 315 27.97 5.31 1.85
C VAL A 315 29.38 4.69 1.86
N ALA A 316 30.44 5.49 1.64
CA ALA A 316 31.82 5.01 1.67
C ALA A 316 32.23 4.45 3.06
N TYR A 317 31.60 4.94 4.15
CA TYR A 317 31.79 4.42 5.51
C TYR A 317 30.77 3.35 5.93
N ASP A 318 29.92 2.88 4.99
CA ASP A 318 28.86 1.90 5.25
C ASP A 318 27.88 2.38 6.36
N VAL A 319 27.47 3.63 6.29
CA VAL A 319 26.47 4.22 7.20
C VAL A 319 25.11 4.24 6.51
N PRO A 320 24.08 3.55 7.03
CA PRO A 320 22.75 3.56 6.46
C PRO A 320 22.17 4.97 6.39
N SER A 321 21.98 5.47 5.18
CA SER A 321 21.57 6.84 4.93
C SER A 321 20.92 7.00 3.56
N CYS A 322 20.15 8.07 3.39
CA CYS A 322 19.61 8.46 2.11
C CYS A 322 19.34 9.97 2.06
N ILE A 323 19.29 10.54 0.86
CA ILE A 323 18.68 11.84 0.66
C ILE A 323 17.17 11.65 0.61
N LEU A 324 16.41 12.47 1.38
CA LEU A 324 14.96 12.40 1.35
C LEU A 324 14.43 12.90 0.01
N ASN A 325 13.74 12.02 -0.71
CA ASN A 325 13.14 12.30 -2.01
C ASN A 325 11.73 12.85 -1.88
N GLN A 326 11.35 13.71 -2.82
CA GLN A 326 9.96 14.00 -3.12
C GLN A 326 9.39 12.92 -4.06
N TYR A 327 8.05 12.83 -4.18
CA TYR A 327 7.43 11.85 -5.09
C TYR A 327 7.93 11.94 -6.54
N LYS A 328 8.19 13.17 -7.03
CA LYS A 328 8.68 13.42 -8.41
C LYS A 328 10.10 12.86 -8.65
N ASP A 329 10.93 12.81 -7.62
CA ASP A 329 12.34 12.41 -7.76
C ASP A 329 12.48 10.92 -8.13
N ARG A 330 11.46 10.11 -7.84
CA ARG A 330 11.41 8.69 -8.24
C ARG A 330 11.34 8.46 -9.73
N PHE A 331 11.00 9.50 -10.51
CA PHE A 331 10.82 9.42 -11.96
C PHE A 331 12.03 9.97 -12.73
N SER A 332 13.21 10.04 -12.11
CA SER A 332 14.44 10.50 -12.72
C SER A 332 15.68 9.83 -12.11
N GLY A 333 16.82 9.89 -12.85
CA GLY A 333 18.13 9.42 -12.40
C GLY A 333 18.13 7.95 -11.96
N GLU A 334 18.99 7.64 -11.01
CA GLU A 334 19.20 6.27 -10.49
C GLU A 334 17.92 5.64 -9.89
N TRP A 335 17.03 6.44 -9.30
CA TRP A 335 15.78 5.96 -8.71
C TRP A 335 14.81 5.44 -9.76
N LEU A 336 14.74 6.11 -10.91
CA LEU A 336 13.95 5.62 -12.04
C LEU A 336 14.58 4.34 -12.63
N GLU A 337 15.89 4.37 -12.86
CA GLU A 337 16.62 3.21 -13.37
C GLU A 337 16.45 1.99 -12.48
N GLN A 338 16.62 2.15 -11.15
CA GLN A 338 16.39 1.10 -10.17
C GLN A 338 14.98 0.55 -10.23
N SER A 339 13.98 1.43 -10.36
CA SER A 339 12.57 1.03 -10.38
C SER A 339 12.19 0.29 -11.66
N VAL A 340 12.68 0.75 -12.82
CA VAL A 340 12.41 0.12 -14.12
C VAL A 340 13.15 -1.22 -14.23
N SER A 341 14.43 -1.26 -13.83
CA SER A 341 15.24 -2.48 -13.89
C SER A 341 14.67 -3.63 -13.05
N ASN A 342 13.95 -3.31 -11.98
CA ASN A 342 13.28 -4.31 -11.13
C ASN A 342 11.80 -4.53 -11.48
N GLY A 343 11.28 -3.87 -12.50
CA GLY A 343 9.88 -3.97 -12.89
C GLY A 343 8.90 -3.36 -11.88
N TYR A 344 9.34 -2.46 -11.00
CA TYR A 344 8.46 -1.74 -10.07
C TYR A 344 7.67 -0.64 -10.76
N LEU A 345 8.26 -0.05 -11.81
CA LEU A 345 7.63 0.92 -12.69
C LEU A 345 7.77 0.49 -14.14
N ILE A 346 6.77 0.81 -14.94
CA ILE A 346 6.81 0.71 -16.39
C ILE A 346 6.52 2.07 -17.01
N GLU A 347 7.27 2.44 -18.07
CA GLU A 347 6.92 3.57 -18.90
C GLU A 347 5.80 3.17 -19.85
N HIS A 348 4.72 3.92 -19.87
CA HIS A 348 3.61 3.76 -20.79
C HIS A 348 3.33 5.06 -21.52
N THR A 349 3.12 4.98 -22.84
CA THR A 349 2.69 6.12 -23.66
C THR A 349 1.25 5.91 -24.08
N TYR A 350 0.38 6.80 -23.64
CA TYR A 350 -1.04 6.78 -23.97
C TYR A 350 -1.30 7.25 -25.41
N PRO A 351 -2.45 6.92 -26.01
CA PRO A 351 -2.84 7.42 -27.34
C PRO A 351 -2.87 8.94 -27.44
N SER A 352 -3.09 9.65 -26.33
CA SER A 352 -2.97 11.12 -26.23
C SER A 352 -1.56 11.65 -26.50
N GLY A 353 -0.53 10.81 -26.43
CA GLY A 353 0.88 11.17 -26.44
C GLY A 353 1.47 11.42 -25.05
N ASN A 354 0.66 11.39 -23.99
CA ASN A 354 1.15 11.51 -22.63
C ASN A 354 1.95 10.27 -22.23
N LYS A 355 3.07 10.49 -21.54
CA LYS A 355 3.88 9.43 -20.94
C LYS A 355 3.66 9.40 -19.44
N ALA A 356 3.51 8.19 -18.88
CA ALA A 356 3.39 7.94 -17.46
C ALA A 356 4.25 6.77 -17.02
N TYR A 357 4.80 6.85 -15.81
CA TYR A 357 5.39 5.70 -15.11
C TYR A 357 4.34 5.09 -14.19
N LEU A 358 3.93 3.88 -14.50
CA LEU A 358 2.86 3.19 -13.79
C LEU A 358 3.45 2.11 -12.86
N ALA A 359 2.99 2.14 -11.60
CA ALA A 359 3.41 1.15 -10.62
C ALA A 359 2.86 -0.24 -10.95
N GLN A 360 3.70 -1.24 -10.79
CA GLN A 360 3.36 -2.65 -10.96
C GLN A 360 3.46 -3.41 -9.64
N MET A 361 2.98 -4.65 -9.62
CA MET A 361 3.14 -5.56 -8.49
C MET A 361 4.64 -5.79 -8.21
N PRO A 362 5.16 -5.43 -7.02
CA PRO A 362 6.59 -5.49 -6.74
C PRO A 362 7.01 -6.90 -6.26
N ILE A 363 6.57 -7.95 -6.96
CA ILE A 363 6.91 -9.34 -6.66
C ILE A 363 7.62 -9.93 -7.86
N TYR A 364 8.84 -10.40 -7.65
CA TYR A 364 9.65 -11.09 -8.65
C TYR A 364 9.49 -12.60 -8.51
N PHE A 365 9.28 -13.25 -9.64
CA PHE A 365 9.32 -14.70 -9.77
C PHE A 365 10.47 -15.08 -10.70
N ASP A 366 11.44 -15.83 -10.22
CA ASP A 366 12.62 -16.22 -11.01
C ASP A 366 12.23 -16.92 -12.32
N SER A 367 11.19 -17.76 -12.28
CA SER A 367 10.65 -18.44 -13.45
C SER A 367 10.02 -17.54 -14.53
N LEU A 368 9.70 -16.30 -14.17
CA LEU A 368 9.04 -15.34 -15.08
C LEU A 368 9.96 -14.18 -15.47
N GLY A 369 11.00 -13.92 -14.68
CA GLY A 369 11.83 -12.72 -14.82
C GLY A 369 11.10 -11.44 -14.50
N VAL A 370 11.66 -10.32 -14.94
CA VAL A 370 10.98 -9.01 -14.87
C VAL A 370 9.85 -8.97 -15.88
N GLN A 371 8.64 -8.69 -15.41
CA GLN A 371 7.42 -8.70 -16.22
C GLN A 371 6.96 -7.28 -16.53
N ASP A 372 6.44 -7.10 -17.74
CA ASP A 372 5.51 -6.01 -18.04
C ASP A 372 4.09 -6.47 -17.72
N LEU A 373 3.53 -5.93 -16.64
CA LEU A 373 2.19 -6.28 -16.15
C LEU A 373 1.13 -5.25 -16.55
N TYR A 374 1.53 -4.25 -17.36
CA TYR A 374 0.60 -3.24 -17.82
C TYR A 374 -0.54 -3.86 -18.64
N ALA A 375 -1.72 -3.37 -18.37
CA ALA A 375 -2.87 -3.51 -19.24
C ALA A 375 -3.81 -2.33 -18.99
N GLN A 376 -4.47 -1.88 -20.02
CA GLN A 376 -5.46 -0.82 -19.91
C GLN A 376 -6.70 -1.31 -19.15
N HIS A 377 -7.34 -0.41 -18.42
CA HIS A 377 -8.64 -0.68 -17.81
C HIS A 377 -9.73 -0.85 -18.86
N ARG A 378 -10.79 -1.54 -18.51
CA ARG A 378 -11.99 -1.67 -19.33
C ARG A 378 -12.99 -0.54 -19.02
N ALA A 379 -13.71 -0.09 -20.04
CA ALA A 379 -14.87 0.77 -19.83
C ALA A 379 -15.93 0.04 -18.97
N LEU A 380 -16.77 0.82 -18.29
CA LEU A 380 -17.87 0.26 -17.49
C LEU A 380 -18.80 -0.58 -18.36
N GLY A 381 -18.94 -1.85 -18.03
CA GLY A 381 -19.80 -2.79 -18.76
C GLY A 381 -19.25 -3.28 -20.11
N ALA A 382 -17.97 -3.02 -20.40
CA ALA A 382 -17.37 -3.40 -21.68
C ALA A 382 -17.45 -4.90 -21.98
N ASP A 383 -17.54 -5.71 -20.95
CA ASP A 383 -17.56 -7.17 -21.08
C ASP A 383 -18.94 -7.78 -20.77
N ASN A 384 -20.01 -6.97 -20.66
CA ASN A 384 -21.36 -7.45 -20.32
C ASN A 384 -21.84 -8.56 -21.27
N GLU A 385 -21.77 -8.32 -22.59
CA GLU A 385 -22.25 -9.28 -23.60
C GLU A 385 -21.46 -10.60 -23.55
N ALA A 386 -20.13 -10.51 -23.42
CA ALA A 386 -19.28 -11.69 -23.36
C ALA A 386 -19.56 -12.53 -22.11
N ILE A 387 -19.70 -11.87 -20.96
CA ILE A 387 -19.98 -12.51 -19.67
C ILE A 387 -21.42 -13.06 -19.62
N GLU A 388 -22.39 -12.35 -20.18
CA GLU A 388 -23.77 -12.86 -20.29
C GLU A 388 -23.84 -14.10 -21.19
N LYS A 389 -23.09 -14.13 -22.29
CA LYS A 389 -22.99 -15.30 -23.15
C LYS A 389 -22.33 -16.50 -22.46
N GLU A 390 -21.34 -16.27 -21.62
CA GLU A 390 -20.59 -17.34 -20.94
C GLU A 390 -21.30 -17.88 -19.68
N PHE A 391 -21.96 -17.00 -18.92
CA PHE A 391 -22.53 -17.33 -17.61
C PHE A 391 -24.06 -17.11 -17.52
N GLY A 392 -24.70 -16.51 -18.53
CA GLY A 392 -26.15 -16.35 -18.56
C GLY A 392 -26.84 -17.69 -18.63
N ASP A 393 -28.10 -17.75 -18.18
CA ASP A 393 -28.95 -18.89 -18.41
C ASP A 393 -29.24 -18.89 -19.92
N GLY A 394 -28.69 -19.85 -20.68
CA GLY A 394 -28.91 -19.96 -22.12
C GLY A 394 -30.42 -19.94 -22.45
N GLU A 395 -30.81 -19.09 -23.42
CA GLU A 395 -32.17 -19.16 -23.99
C GLU A 395 -32.46 -20.52 -24.60
#